data_8b92527a3dd85cf2c8634f0a69e1f4f6
#
_entry.id   8b92527a3dd85cf2c8634f0a69e1f4f6
#
_cell.length_a   1.000
_cell.length_b   1.000
_cell.length_c   1.000
_cell.angle_alpha   90.00
_cell.angle_beta   90.00
_cell.angle_gamma   90.00
#
_symmetry.space_group_name_H-M   'P 1'
#
loop_
_entity.id
_entity.type
_entity.pdbx_description
1 polymer ?
#
loop_
_entity_poly.entity_id
_entity_poly.type
_entity_poly.pdbx_seq_one_letter_code
_entity_poly.pdbx_strand_id
1 'polypeptide(L)'
;MDYDVIVIGAGPGGYVAAIRAAQLGKKTAIIDKQWMGGVCLNVGCIPSKSLLKNADVAHTLLKRGKELGFSFDNLNLDFSVAVKRSRQVSNRLVKGIGFLMKKNGIDVHMGVAKLVAKDTVEVTAEDGTMISLQAKDIIVATGASAMVPPVWEVDGEKVLTYLEAITQEKLPESVVIIGSGAIGVEFATVWNSYGVDVTIVEMLPRIVPMEDEEVSAELTKALKKRKIKMLTGHKVEAIETVEDAGVKITISAGDEEKILEAEQALVAIGFRPNSQKTGLEDVGVQIDERGFVSIDEKMATNVPGIWAIGDVTGKLMLAHVGSAMGILAAIGYTARRP
;
A
#
# COMPACT_ATOMS: atom_id res chain seq x y z
N MET A 1 -34.28 -1.66 -3.76
CA MET A 1 -32.86 -1.94 -3.46
C MET A 1 -32.29 -2.68 -4.64
N ASP A 2 -31.19 -2.18 -5.17
CA ASP A 2 -30.57 -2.70 -6.38
C ASP A 2 -29.73 -3.95 -6.11
N TYR A 3 -29.13 -4.00 -4.90
CA TYR A 3 -28.22 -5.04 -4.43
C TYR A 3 -28.54 -5.56 -3.03
N ASP A 4 -28.09 -6.74 -2.72
CA ASP A 4 -28.01 -7.21 -1.33
C ASP A 4 -26.80 -6.60 -0.62
N VAL A 5 -25.65 -6.49 -1.36
CA VAL A 5 -24.39 -5.96 -0.85
C VAL A 5 -23.71 -5.06 -1.85
N ILE A 6 -23.22 -3.91 -1.38
CA ILE A 6 -22.26 -3.07 -2.11
C ILE A 6 -20.94 -3.07 -1.35
N VAL A 7 -19.84 -3.35 -2.06
CA VAL A 7 -18.48 -3.26 -1.53
C VAL A 7 -17.80 -2.02 -2.10
N ILE A 8 -17.29 -1.14 -1.23
CA ILE A 8 -16.58 0.09 -1.61
C ILE A 8 -15.09 -0.11 -1.43
N GLY A 9 -14.35 -0.22 -2.54
CA GLY A 9 -12.94 -0.53 -2.61
C GLY A 9 -12.70 -1.96 -3.11
N ALA A 10 -11.88 -2.10 -4.17
CA ALA A 10 -11.57 -3.37 -4.82
C ALA A 10 -10.18 -3.92 -4.47
N GLY A 11 -9.64 -3.53 -3.32
CA GLY A 11 -8.42 -4.13 -2.76
C GLY A 11 -8.63 -5.57 -2.27
N PRO A 12 -7.59 -6.23 -1.70
CA PRO A 12 -7.65 -7.64 -1.25
C PRO A 12 -8.81 -7.96 -0.33
N GLY A 13 -9.17 -7.07 0.57
CA GLY A 13 -10.36 -7.23 1.41
C GLY A 13 -11.65 -7.17 0.59
N GLY A 14 -11.76 -6.13 -0.27
CA GLY A 14 -13.00 -5.86 -1.00
C GLY A 14 -13.32 -6.90 -2.05
N TYR A 15 -12.39 -7.26 -2.97
CA TYR A 15 -12.69 -8.24 -4.00
C TYR A 15 -12.96 -9.64 -3.41
N VAL A 16 -12.31 -10.00 -2.30
CA VAL A 16 -12.57 -11.27 -1.61
C VAL A 16 -13.94 -11.23 -0.94
N ALA A 17 -14.32 -10.12 -0.30
CA ALA A 17 -15.64 -9.94 0.28
C ALA A 17 -16.75 -10.04 -0.78
N ALA A 18 -16.59 -9.36 -1.91
CA ALA A 18 -17.55 -9.38 -3.00
C ALA A 18 -17.73 -10.79 -3.59
N ILE A 19 -16.61 -11.50 -3.84
CA ILE A 19 -16.67 -12.90 -4.32
C ILE A 19 -17.39 -13.78 -3.30
N ARG A 20 -17.05 -13.65 -2.02
CA ARG A 20 -17.69 -14.47 -0.98
C ARG A 20 -19.16 -14.17 -0.84
N ALA A 21 -19.56 -12.90 -0.91
CA ALA A 21 -20.97 -12.48 -0.91
C ALA A 21 -21.74 -13.13 -2.08
N ALA A 22 -21.22 -13.04 -3.28
CA ALA A 22 -21.84 -13.64 -4.46
C ALA A 22 -21.93 -15.17 -4.36
N GLN A 23 -20.89 -15.85 -3.84
CA GLN A 23 -20.94 -17.31 -3.57
C GLN A 23 -22.00 -17.70 -2.54
N LEU A 24 -22.37 -16.79 -1.65
CA LEU A 24 -23.47 -16.96 -0.68
C LEU A 24 -24.84 -16.58 -1.27
N GLY A 25 -24.94 -16.42 -2.60
CA GLY A 25 -26.17 -16.14 -3.33
C GLY A 25 -26.66 -14.69 -3.22
N LYS A 26 -25.78 -13.74 -2.88
CA LYS A 26 -26.15 -12.32 -2.75
C LYS A 26 -25.92 -11.59 -4.07
N LYS A 27 -26.87 -10.75 -4.47
CA LYS A 27 -26.68 -9.80 -5.57
C LYS A 27 -25.69 -8.73 -5.11
N THR A 28 -24.51 -8.71 -5.72
CA THR A 28 -23.35 -7.95 -5.22
C THR A 28 -22.84 -6.97 -6.27
N ALA A 29 -22.54 -5.74 -5.82
CA ALA A 29 -21.74 -4.78 -6.58
C ALA A 29 -20.42 -4.49 -5.87
N ILE A 30 -19.40 -4.14 -6.63
CA ILE A 30 -18.13 -3.62 -6.15
C ILE A 30 -17.81 -2.29 -6.83
N ILE A 31 -17.35 -1.32 -6.06
CA ILE A 31 -17.02 0.03 -6.54
C ILE A 31 -15.56 0.30 -6.23
N ASP A 32 -14.80 0.79 -7.21
CA ASP A 32 -13.45 1.30 -6.98
C ASP A 32 -13.19 2.55 -7.82
N LYS A 33 -12.47 3.50 -7.25
CA LYS A 33 -12.17 4.75 -7.93
C LYS A 33 -11.08 4.62 -8.99
N GLN A 34 -10.23 3.57 -8.93
CA GLN A 34 -9.02 3.53 -9.73
C GLN A 34 -8.60 2.12 -10.18
N TRP A 35 -8.55 1.13 -9.25
CA TRP A 35 -7.88 -0.14 -9.55
C TRP A 35 -8.60 -1.37 -9.02
N MET A 36 -9.03 -2.23 -9.93
CA MET A 36 -9.34 -3.61 -9.54
C MET A 36 -8.10 -4.29 -8.95
N GLY A 37 -8.26 -4.93 -7.78
CA GLY A 37 -7.16 -5.52 -7.01
C GLY A 37 -6.48 -4.55 -6.03
N GLY A 38 -6.85 -3.27 -6.05
CA GLY A 38 -6.37 -2.22 -5.15
C GLY A 38 -4.86 -2.00 -5.17
N VAL A 39 -4.35 -1.33 -4.16
CA VAL A 39 -2.91 -1.00 -4.00
C VAL A 39 -2.04 -2.26 -4.07
N CYS A 40 -2.40 -3.34 -3.39
CA CYS A 40 -1.56 -4.54 -3.30
C CYS A 40 -1.21 -5.13 -4.67
N LEU A 41 -2.18 -5.27 -5.58
CA LEU A 41 -1.94 -5.85 -6.91
C LEU A 41 -1.29 -4.86 -7.87
N ASN A 42 -1.62 -3.57 -7.75
CA ASN A 42 -1.22 -2.58 -8.74
C ASN A 42 0.10 -1.88 -8.41
N VAL A 43 0.26 -1.40 -7.18
CA VAL A 43 1.39 -0.53 -6.77
C VAL A 43 1.98 -0.90 -5.39
N GLY A 44 1.65 -2.08 -4.88
CA GLY A 44 2.08 -2.55 -3.55
C GLY A 44 2.73 -3.93 -3.60
N CYS A 45 2.11 -4.90 -2.93
CA CYS A 45 2.67 -6.23 -2.63
C CYS A 45 3.22 -6.96 -3.87
N ILE A 46 2.44 -7.02 -4.94
CA ILE A 46 2.79 -7.84 -6.11
C ILE A 46 3.98 -7.26 -6.86
N PRO A 47 3.98 -5.98 -7.28
CA PRO A 47 5.15 -5.43 -7.94
C PRO A 47 6.37 -5.39 -7.03
N SER A 48 6.23 -5.07 -5.72
CA SER A 48 7.37 -5.08 -4.78
C SER A 48 8.03 -6.45 -4.70
N LYS A 49 7.25 -7.52 -4.55
CA LYS A 49 7.80 -8.89 -4.46
C LYS A 49 8.40 -9.35 -5.79
N SER A 50 7.86 -8.87 -6.92
CA SER A 50 8.50 -9.09 -8.23
C SER A 50 9.85 -8.39 -8.32
N LEU A 51 9.97 -7.14 -7.86
CA LEU A 51 11.23 -6.40 -7.84
C LEU A 51 12.22 -6.99 -6.84
N LEU A 52 11.77 -7.38 -5.65
CA LEU A 52 12.61 -8.06 -4.66
C LEU A 52 13.19 -9.37 -5.21
N LYS A 53 12.41 -10.15 -5.96
CA LYS A 53 12.93 -11.37 -6.60
C LYS A 53 14.00 -11.07 -7.64
N ASN A 54 13.83 -10.01 -8.44
CA ASN A 54 14.86 -9.57 -9.37
C ASN A 54 16.11 -9.08 -8.64
N ALA A 55 15.93 -8.31 -7.55
CA ALA A 55 17.02 -7.80 -6.72
C ALA A 55 17.82 -8.94 -6.05
N ASP A 56 17.14 -9.99 -5.60
CA ASP A 56 17.77 -11.19 -5.03
C ASP A 56 18.66 -11.88 -6.08
N VAL A 57 18.18 -12.05 -7.31
CA VAL A 57 18.97 -12.61 -8.41
C VAL A 57 20.14 -11.72 -8.74
N ALA A 58 19.95 -10.40 -8.89
CA ALA A 58 21.02 -9.44 -9.18
C ALA A 58 22.10 -9.49 -8.10
N HIS A 59 21.71 -9.43 -6.82
CA HIS A 59 22.65 -9.52 -5.71
C HIS A 59 23.40 -10.85 -5.68
N THR A 60 22.73 -11.96 -5.93
CA THR A 60 23.33 -13.28 -5.99
C THR A 60 24.38 -13.36 -7.08
N LEU A 61 24.08 -12.91 -8.29
CA LEU A 61 25.03 -12.91 -9.41
C LEU A 61 26.23 -12.02 -9.11
N LEU A 62 26.01 -10.78 -8.65
CA LEU A 62 27.07 -9.81 -8.37
C LEU A 62 27.99 -10.20 -7.20
N LYS A 63 27.43 -10.78 -6.13
CA LYS A 63 28.15 -10.98 -4.87
C LYS A 63 28.53 -12.43 -4.60
N ARG A 64 27.73 -13.37 -5.11
CA ARG A 64 27.90 -14.80 -4.86
C ARG A 64 28.08 -15.64 -6.13
N GLY A 65 28.09 -15.00 -7.30
CA GLY A 65 28.19 -15.71 -8.57
C GLY A 65 29.34 -16.72 -8.61
N LYS A 66 30.56 -16.31 -8.24
CA LYS A 66 31.73 -17.19 -8.19
C LYS A 66 31.55 -18.38 -7.23
N GLU A 67 30.98 -18.15 -6.03
CA GLU A 67 30.68 -19.19 -5.05
C GLU A 67 29.72 -20.25 -5.62
N LEU A 68 28.74 -19.79 -6.42
CA LEU A 68 27.71 -20.61 -7.02
C LEU A 68 28.09 -21.18 -8.42
N GLY A 69 29.32 -20.95 -8.87
CA GLY A 69 29.81 -21.47 -10.14
C GLY A 69 29.40 -20.66 -11.36
N PHE A 70 28.93 -19.42 -11.20
CA PHE A 70 28.64 -18.51 -12.31
C PHE A 70 29.86 -17.63 -12.61
N SER A 71 30.24 -17.57 -13.89
CA SER A 71 31.21 -16.61 -14.41
C SER A 71 30.61 -15.89 -15.63
N PHE A 72 30.87 -14.60 -15.75
CA PHE A 72 30.46 -13.79 -16.87
C PHE A 72 31.44 -12.63 -17.06
N ASP A 73 31.72 -12.26 -18.30
CA ASP A 73 32.66 -11.19 -18.62
C ASP A 73 32.02 -9.81 -18.47
N ASN A 74 30.75 -9.68 -18.88
CA ASN A 74 30.00 -8.40 -18.80
C ASN A 74 28.58 -8.65 -18.27
N LEU A 75 28.38 -8.44 -16.97
CA LEU A 75 27.03 -8.46 -16.38
C LEU A 75 26.46 -7.04 -16.41
N ASN A 76 25.42 -6.84 -17.20
CA ASN A 76 24.64 -5.62 -17.19
C ASN A 76 23.33 -5.84 -16.46
N LEU A 77 22.96 -4.92 -15.58
CA LEU A 77 21.69 -4.93 -14.84
C LEU A 77 20.81 -3.79 -15.38
N ASP A 78 19.74 -4.15 -16.05
CA ASP A 78 18.74 -3.20 -16.54
C ASP A 78 17.51 -3.21 -15.61
N PHE A 79 17.39 -2.18 -14.77
CA PHE A 79 16.27 -2.06 -13.82
C PHE A 79 14.95 -1.82 -14.54
N SER A 80 14.93 -1.16 -15.68
CA SER A 80 13.71 -0.93 -16.46
C SER A 80 13.02 -2.23 -16.87
N VAL A 81 13.82 -3.25 -17.19
CA VAL A 81 13.31 -4.60 -17.51
C VAL A 81 12.66 -5.24 -16.28
N ALA A 82 13.26 -5.06 -15.10
CA ALA A 82 12.68 -5.56 -13.85
C ALA A 82 11.34 -4.88 -13.55
N VAL A 83 11.24 -3.57 -13.74
CA VAL A 83 9.98 -2.81 -13.59
C VAL A 83 8.94 -3.28 -14.59
N LYS A 84 9.27 -3.38 -15.88
CA LYS A 84 8.36 -3.90 -16.93
C LYS A 84 7.83 -5.29 -16.59
N ARG A 85 8.71 -6.19 -16.10
CA ARG A 85 8.29 -7.51 -15.63
C ARG A 85 7.32 -7.42 -14.46
N SER A 86 7.58 -6.55 -13.49
CA SER A 86 6.69 -6.35 -12.33
C SER A 86 5.29 -5.91 -12.78
N ARG A 87 5.21 -5.00 -13.76
CA ARG A 87 3.93 -4.56 -14.36
C ARG A 87 3.19 -5.68 -15.07
N GLN A 88 3.91 -6.54 -15.81
CA GLN A 88 3.31 -7.71 -16.47
C GLN A 88 2.69 -8.68 -15.45
N VAL A 89 3.38 -8.93 -14.32
CA VAL A 89 2.85 -9.78 -13.24
C VAL A 89 1.59 -9.16 -12.63
N SER A 90 1.63 -7.88 -12.28
CA SER A 90 0.50 -7.13 -11.74
C SER A 90 -0.71 -7.18 -12.69
N ASN A 91 -0.51 -6.83 -13.96
CA ASN A 91 -1.57 -6.81 -14.97
C ASN A 91 -2.23 -8.19 -15.17
N ARG A 92 -1.45 -9.27 -15.10
CA ARG A 92 -2.00 -10.63 -15.18
C ARG A 92 -2.96 -10.92 -14.02
N LEU A 93 -2.57 -10.55 -12.80
CA LEU A 93 -3.40 -10.78 -11.61
C LEU A 93 -4.65 -9.89 -11.62
N VAL A 94 -4.51 -8.62 -11.99
CA VAL A 94 -5.65 -7.68 -12.11
C VAL A 94 -6.68 -8.20 -13.12
N LYS A 95 -6.23 -8.68 -14.30
CA LYS A 95 -7.11 -9.34 -15.28
C LYS A 95 -7.79 -10.57 -14.68
N GLY A 96 -7.09 -11.34 -13.84
CA GLY A 96 -7.65 -12.48 -13.12
C GLY A 96 -8.77 -12.06 -12.15
N ILE A 97 -8.62 -10.95 -11.44
CA ILE A 97 -9.68 -10.41 -10.57
C ILE A 97 -10.90 -10.00 -11.41
N GLY A 98 -10.70 -9.26 -12.51
CA GLY A 98 -11.80 -8.91 -13.42
C GLY A 98 -12.57 -10.13 -13.95
N PHE A 99 -11.84 -11.21 -14.31
CA PHE A 99 -12.47 -12.47 -14.67
C PHE A 99 -13.30 -13.08 -13.53
N LEU A 100 -12.80 -13.03 -12.29
CA LEU A 100 -13.50 -13.55 -11.10
C LEU A 100 -14.77 -12.73 -10.82
N MET A 101 -14.74 -11.41 -10.99
CA MET A 101 -15.94 -10.58 -10.87
C MET A 101 -17.02 -11.06 -11.85
N LYS A 102 -16.67 -11.16 -13.13
CA LYS A 102 -17.59 -11.63 -14.17
C LYS A 102 -18.08 -13.04 -13.92
N LYS A 103 -17.20 -13.97 -13.53
CA LYS A 103 -17.55 -15.38 -13.24
C LYS A 103 -18.57 -15.51 -12.11
N ASN A 104 -18.50 -14.63 -11.11
CA ASN A 104 -19.42 -14.65 -9.95
C ASN A 104 -20.63 -13.72 -10.13
N GLY A 105 -20.83 -13.09 -11.30
CA GLY A 105 -21.96 -12.19 -11.56
C GLY A 105 -21.95 -10.94 -10.70
N ILE A 106 -20.76 -10.40 -10.40
CA ILE A 106 -20.58 -9.19 -9.59
C ILE A 106 -20.54 -7.99 -10.52
N ASP A 107 -21.40 -7.01 -10.29
CA ASP A 107 -21.40 -5.75 -11.03
C ASP A 107 -20.23 -4.86 -10.55
N VAL A 108 -19.44 -4.36 -11.51
CA VAL A 108 -18.28 -3.50 -11.22
C VAL A 108 -18.58 -2.08 -11.66
N HIS A 109 -18.49 -1.14 -10.73
CA HIS A 109 -18.64 0.29 -11.01
C HIS A 109 -17.32 1.00 -10.75
N MET A 110 -16.79 1.67 -11.78
CA MET A 110 -15.58 2.50 -11.63
C MET A 110 -15.97 3.94 -11.33
N GLY A 111 -15.49 4.48 -10.20
CA GLY A 111 -15.79 5.82 -9.77
C GLY A 111 -15.58 6.04 -8.27
N VAL A 112 -15.68 7.28 -7.86
CA VAL A 112 -15.58 7.69 -6.45
C VAL A 112 -16.92 7.44 -5.76
N ALA A 113 -16.92 6.58 -4.76
CA ALA A 113 -18.10 6.26 -3.96
C ALA A 113 -18.23 7.19 -2.74
N LYS A 114 -19.45 7.63 -2.47
CA LYS A 114 -19.82 8.38 -1.27
C LYS A 114 -21.12 7.81 -0.68
N LEU A 115 -21.14 7.51 0.61
CA LEU A 115 -22.36 7.20 1.33
C LEU A 115 -23.17 8.50 1.52
N VAL A 116 -24.43 8.48 1.09
CA VAL A 116 -25.37 9.59 1.28
C VAL A 116 -26.50 9.24 2.23
N ALA A 117 -26.71 7.94 2.43
CA ALA A 117 -27.56 7.36 3.48
C ALA A 117 -26.99 6.00 3.89
N LYS A 118 -27.50 5.42 4.98
CA LYS A 118 -27.03 4.12 5.50
C LYS A 118 -27.16 2.94 4.52
N ASP A 119 -27.96 3.09 3.49
CA ASP A 119 -28.27 2.08 2.48
C ASP A 119 -28.08 2.60 1.04
N THR A 120 -27.52 3.82 0.87
CA THR A 120 -27.42 4.50 -0.43
C THR A 120 -26.01 5.00 -0.66
N VAL A 121 -25.44 4.61 -1.80
CA VAL A 121 -24.10 5.02 -2.26
C VAL A 121 -24.23 5.76 -3.59
N GLU A 122 -23.73 6.98 -3.64
CA GLU A 122 -23.49 7.69 -4.90
C GLU A 122 -22.13 7.35 -5.45
N VAL A 123 -22.07 7.11 -6.75
CA VAL A 123 -20.83 6.83 -7.48
C VAL A 123 -20.66 7.86 -8.56
N THR A 124 -19.57 8.61 -8.50
CA THR A 124 -19.19 9.59 -9.53
C THR A 124 -18.08 9.00 -10.39
N ALA A 125 -18.38 8.75 -11.66
CA ALA A 125 -17.41 8.25 -12.64
C ALA A 125 -16.43 9.38 -13.06
N GLU A 126 -15.36 9.00 -13.75
CA GLU A 126 -14.31 9.94 -14.20
C GLU A 126 -14.84 11.02 -15.15
N ASP A 127 -15.84 10.71 -15.96
CA ASP A 127 -16.51 11.66 -16.86
C ASP A 127 -17.54 12.59 -16.16
N GLY A 128 -17.66 12.47 -14.84
CA GLY A 128 -18.61 13.23 -14.03
C GLY A 128 -20.02 12.64 -13.97
N THR A 129 -20.29 11.54 -14.65
CA THR A 129 -21.59 10.84 -14.56
C THR A 129 -21.80 10.34 -13.14
N MET A 130 -22.97 10.61 -12.58
CA MET A 130 -23.37 10.18 -11.25
C MET A 130 -24.47 9.12 -11.32
N ILE A 131 -24.32 8.07 -10.54
CA ILE A 131 -25.36 7.06 -10.31
C ILE A 131 -25.56 6.87 -8.82
N SER A 132 -26.80 6.58 -8.43
CA SER A 132 -27.16 6.24 -7.04
C SER A 132 -27.52 4.76 -6.97
N LEU A 133 -26.90 4.03 -6.05
CA LEU A 133 -27.08 2.60 -5.85
C LEU A 133 -27.58 2.34 -4.43
N GLN A 134 -28.51 1.41 -4.28
CA GLN A 134 -29.06 1.03 -2.97
C GLN A 134 -28.74 -0.42 -2.63
N ALA A 135 -28.31 -0.68 -1.38
CA ALA A 135 -28.07 -2.02 -0.87
C ALA A 135 -28.55 -2.19 0.57
N LYS A 136 -28.80 -3.44 0.92
CA LYS A 136 -29.15 -3.81 2.31
C LYS A 136 -27.97 -3.71 3.26
N ASP A 137 -26.77 -4.07 2.74
CA ASP A 137 -25.50 -4.03 3.48
C ASP A 137 -24.43 -3.36 2.64
N ILE A 138 -23.56 -2.58 3.28
CA ILE A 138 -22.43 -1.90 2.67
C ILE A 138 -21.16 -2.33 3.38
N ILE A 139 -20.14 -2.76 2.62
CA ILE A 139 -18.82 -3.10 3.13
C ILE A 139 -17.82 -2.05 2.67
N VAL A 140 -17.27 -1.30 3.63
CA VAL A 140 -16.25 -0.29 3.39
C VAL A 140 -14.87 -0.94 3.41
N ALA A 141 -14.19 -0.93 2.26
CA ALA A 141 -12.87 -1.53 2.04
C ALA A 141 -11.91 -0.55 1.33
N THR A 142 -12.02 0.73 1.66
CA THR A 142 -11.35 1.85 0.99
C THR A 142 -9.84 1.90 1.21
N GLY A 143 -9.31 1.10 2.15
CA GLY A 143 -7.89 0.95 2.42
C GLY A 143 -7.24 2.19 3.04
N ALA A 144 -5.96 2.38 2.73
CA ALA A 144 -5.14 3.47 3.22
C ALA A 144 -4.22 4.01 2.12
N SER A 145 -3.72 5.22 2.31
CA SER A 145 -2.78 5.91 1.42
C SER A 145 -1.52 6.28 2.16
N ALA A 146 -0.40 6.56 1.46
CA ALA A 146 0.84 7.02 2.06
C ALA A 146 0.60 8.23 2.99
N MET A 147 1.21 8.19 4.16
CA MET A 147 1.26 9.35 5.06
C MET A 147 2.39 10.26 4.60
N VAL A 148 2.04 11.50 4.32
CA VAL A 148 2.99 12.57 4.02
C VAL A 148 2.62 13.76 4.91
N PRO A 149 3.52 14.27 5.75
CA PRO A 149 3.31 15.51 6.49
C PRO A 149 3.02 16.66 5.53
N PRO A 150 2.07 17.55 5.85
CA PRO A 150 1.70 18.66 4.96
C PRO A 150 2.84 19.62 4.62
N VAL A 151 3.88 19.66 5.44
CA VAL A 151 5.08 20.49 5.25
C VAL A 151 6.10 19.88 4.30
N TRP A 152 5.93 18.62 3.88
CA TRP A 152 6.81 17.98 2.90
C TRP A 152 6.14 17.96 1.54
N GLU A 153 6.78 18.57 0.58
CA GLU A 153 6.31 18.55 -0.80
C GLU A 153 6.80 17.28 -1.50
N VAL A 154 5.85 16.46 -1.96
CA VAL A 154 6.12 15.28 -2.79
C VAL A 154 5.88 15.70 -4.24
N ASP A 155 6.96 15.84 -5.01
CA ASP A 155 6.92 16.28 -6.40
C ASP A 155 6.80 15.11 -7.40
N GLY A 156 7.00 13.88 -6.91
CA GLY A 156 6.93 12.67 -7.73
C GLY A 156 8.19 12.41 -8.59
N GLU A 157 9.21 13.25 -8.48
CA GLU A 157 10.48 13.16 -9.23
C GLU A 157 11.68 13.05 -8.30
N LYS A 158 11.85 13.99 -7.37
CA LYS A 158 12.94 14.03 -6.39
C LYS A 158 12.48 13.55 -5.02
N VAL A 159 11.26 13.89 -4.63
CA VAL A 159 10.63 13.42 -3.39
C VAL A 159 9.46 12.51 -3.75
N LEU A 160 9.60 11.24 -3.43
CA LEU A 160 8.71 10.17 -3.85
C LEU A 160 7.91 9.59 -2.69
N THR A 161 6.76 9.03 -3.00
CA THR A 161 6.12 7.98 -2.20
C THR A 161 6.33 6.61 -2.87
N TYR A 162 5.76 5.56 -2.28
CA TYR A 162 5.81 4.24 -2.90
C TYR A 162 5.10 4.20 -4.28
N LEU A 163 4.18 5.12 -4.56
CA LEU A 163 3.41 5.16 -5.81
C LEU A 163 4.31 5.41 -7.02
N GLU A 164 5.17 6.41 -6.92
CA GLU A 164 6.12 6.79 -7.95
C GLU A 164 7.29 5.81 -7.98
N ALA A 165 7.84 5.52 -6.80
CA ALA A 165 9.01 4.66 -6.63
C ALA A 165 8.82 3.25 -7.22
N ILE A 166 7.62 2.66 -7.15
CA ILE A 166 7.35 1.29 -7.61
C ILE A 166 7.32 1.17 -9.15
N THR A 167 7.12 2.28 -9.84
CA THR A 167 7.03 2.34 -11.30
C THR A 167 8.20 3.03 -11.97
N GLN A 168 9.11 3.63 -11.20
CA GLN A 168 10.30 4.31 -11.68
C GLN A 168 11.22 3.33 -12.41
N GLU A 169 11.53 3.61 -13.68
CA GLU A 169 12.41 2.76 -14.52
C GLU A 169 13.90 3.14 -14.41
N LYS A 170 14.20 4.40 -14.08
CA LYS A 170 15.55 4.90 -13.90
C LYS A 170 15.85 5.08 -12.41
N LEU A 171 16.91 4.46 -11.94
CA LEU A 171 17.33 4.58 -10.55
C LEU A 171 18.23 5.81 -10.34
N PRO A 172 18.14 6.46 -9.15
CA PRO A 172 19.09 7.50 -8.75
C PRO A 172 20.44 6.89 -8.39
N GLU A 173 21.49 7.73 -8.33
CA GLU A 173 22.77 7.33 -7.78
C GLU A 173 22.72 7.17 -6.25
N SER A 174 21.93 8.02 -5.58
CA SER A 174 21.76 8.01 -4.13
C SER A 174 20.33 8.31 -3.71
N VAL A 175 19.90 7.73 -2.57
CA VAL A 175 18.57 7.95 -2.01
C VAL A 175 18.61 7.99 -0.49
N VAL A 176 17.81 8.88 0.09
CA VAL A 176 17.45 8.84 1.51
C VAL A 176 16.03 8.31 1.64
N ILE A 177 15.86 7.21 2.35
CA ILE A 177 14.56 6.60 2.64
C ILE A 177 14.16 7.03 4.05
N ILE A 178 13.01 7.68 4.16
CA ILE A 178 12.48 8.20 5.42
C ILE A 178 11.43 7.21 5.92
N GLY A 179 11.77 6.53 7.02
CA GLY A 179 11.02 5.43 7.58
C GLY A 179 11.60 4.06 7.23
N SER A 180 11.74 3.22 8.24
CA SER A 180 12.32 1.88 8.16
C SER A 180 11.30 0.76 8.32
N GLY A 181 10.02 1.03 8.09
CA GLY A 181 8.98 0.00 8.01
C GLY A 181 9.19 -0.93 6.81
N ALA A 182 8.26 -1.89 6.61
CA ALA A 182 8.36 -2.88 5.53
C ALA A 182 8.65 -2.26 4.15
N ILE A 183 7.96 -1.16 3.80
CA ILE A 183 8.16 -0.46 2.52
C ILE A 183 9.59 0.08 2.42
N GLY A 184 10.06 0.80 3.43
CA GLY A 184 11.39 1.42 3.41
C GLY A 184 12.50 0.40 3.25
N VAL A 185 12.47 -0.71 4.02
CA VAL A 185 13.50 -1.75 3.93
C VAL A 185 13.42 -2.59 2.65
N GLU A 186 12.23 -2.75 2.07
CA GLU A 186 12.06 -3.42 0.77
C GLU A 186 12.65 -2.59 -0.36
N PHE A 187 12.33 -1.28 -0.46
CA PHE A 187 12.93 -0.39 -1.45
C PHE A 187 14.45 -0.25 -1.26
N ALA A 188 14.91 -0.11 0.00
CA ALA A 188 16.33 -0.10 0.31
C ALA A 188 17.05 -1.35 -0.24
N THR A 189 16.44 -2.53 -0.06
CA THR A 189 16.99 -3.81 -0.55
C THR A 189 17.00 -3.87 -2.07
N VAL A 190 15.91 -3.45 -2.72
CA VAL A 190 15.79 -3.45 -4.19
C VAL A 190 16.83 -2.52 -4.80
N TRP A 191 16.84 -1.26 -4.43
CA TRP A 191 17.71 -0.25 -5.04
C TRP A 191 19.20 -0.49 -4.76
N ASN A 192 19.54 -0.86 -3.52
CA ASN A 192 20.91 -1.24 -3.18
C ASN A 192 21.43 -2.43 -4.00
N SER A 193 20.56 -3.39 -4.34
CA SER A 193 20.96 -4.54 -5.18
C SER A 193 21.32 -4.15 -6.62
N TYR A 194 20.87 -2.98 -7.07
CA TYR A 194 21.21 -2.40 -8.36
C TYR A 194 22.26 -1.29 -8.29
N GLY A 195 22.87 -1.09 -7.11
CA GLY A 195 24.04 -0.21 -6.94
C GLY A 195 23.75 1.18 -6.38
N VAL A 196 22.51 1.51 -6.04
CA VAL A 196 22.16 2.81 -5.43
C VAL A 196 22.79 2.93 -4.04
N ASP A 197 23.36 4.08 -3.70
CA ASP A 197 23.79 4.41 -2.33
C ASP A 197 22.56 4.76 -1.49
N VAL A 198 22.24 3.89 -0.52
CA VAL A 198 21.01 3.97 0.26
C VAL A 198 21.30 4.36 1.70
N THR A 199 20.62 5.41 2.17
CA THR A 199 20.57 5.79 3.58
C THR A 199 19.12 5.72 4.07
N ILE A 200 18.86 4.98 5.15
CA ILE A 200 17.56 4.94 5.84
C ILE A 200 17.64 5.87 7.05
N VAL A 201 16.64 6.73 7.21
CA VAL A 201 16.43 7.55 8.42
C VAL A 201 15.20 7.06 9.14
N GLU A 202 15.33 6.74 10.42
CA GLU A 202 14.25 6.23 11.27
C GLU A 202 14.21 7.01 12.59
N MET A 203 13.02 7.51 12.92
CA MET A 203 12.81 8.26 14.15
C MET A 203 12.91 7.38 15.40
N LEU A 204 12.50 6.13 15.30
CA LEU A 204 12.55 5.17 16.40
C LEU A 204 13.95 4.56 16.56
N PRO A 205 14.29 3.96 17.72
CA PRO A 205 15.65 3.51 18.02
C PRO A 205 16.11 2.29 17.22
N ARG A 206 15.24 1.60 16.47
CA ARG A 206 15.57 0.43 15.66
C ARG A 206 14.81 0.43 14.34
N ILE A 207 15.34 -0.24 13.33
CA ILE A 207 14.61 -0.48 12.06
C ILE A 207 13.48 -1.49 12.27
N VAL A 208 12.50 -1.50 11.37
CA VAL A 208 11.26 -2.30 11.49
C VAL A 208 10.74 -2.32 12.93
N PRO A 209 10.45 -1.15 13.50
CA PRO A 209 10.26 -0.98 14.95
C PRO A 209 9.03 -1.71 15.50
N MET A 210 8.11 -2.12 14.63
CA MET A 210 6.91 -2.87 14.99
C MET A 210 7.15 -4.38 15.09
N GLU A 211 8.31 -4.86 14.63
CA GLU A 211 8.68 -6.26 14.67
C GLU A 211 9.43 -6.59 15.98
N ASP A 212 9.61 -7.89 16.22
CA ASP A 212 10.39 -8.39 17.34
C ASP A 212 11.82 -7.83 17.34
N GLU A 213 12.40 -7.62 18.53
CA GLU A 213 13.74 -7.01 18.66
C GLU A 213 14.85 -7.84 18.07
N GLU A 214 14.78 -9.16 18.21
CA GLU A 214 15.79 -10.08 17.64
C GLU A 214 15.69 -10.08 16.11
N VAL A 215 14.48 -10.06 15.56
CA VAL A 215 14.24 -9.95 14.12
C VAL A 215 14.78 -8.62 13.58
N SER A 216 14.51 -7.50 14.27
CA SER A 216 15.06 -6.18 13.92
C SER A 216 16.58 -6.18 13.93
N ALA A 217 17.19 -6.78 14.96
CA ALA A 217 18.65 -6.86 15.10
C ALA A 217 19.29 -7.68 13.95
N GLU A 218 18.71 -8.83 13.59
CA GLU A 218 19.20 -9.66 12.48
C GLU A 218 19.06 -8.97 11.14
N LEU A 219 17.92 -8.30 10.87
CA LEU A 219 17.74 -7.53 9.66
C LEU A 219 18.75 -6.37 9.58
N THR A 220 19.00 -5.68 10.71
CA THR A 220 20.01 -4.62 10.81
C THR A 220 21.40 -5.15 10.40
N LYS A 221 21.82 -6.33 10.90
CA LYS A 221 23.09 -6.95 10.51
C LYS A 221 23.13 -7.26 9.02
N ALA A 222 22.04 -7.79 8.47
CA ALA A 222 21.95 -8.13 7.05
C ALA A 222 22.06 -6.89 6.15
N LEU A 223 21.37 -5.78 6.49
CA LEU A 223 21.42 -4.54 5.74
C LEU A 223 22.79 -3.85 5.86
N LYS A 224 23.44 -3.89 7.05
CA LYS A 224 24.81 -3.40 7.24
C LYS A 224 25.81 -4.15 6.34
N LYS A 225 25.70 -5.48 6.20
CA LYS A 225 26.54 -6.28 5.28
C LYS A 225 26.36 -5.84 3.82
N ARG A 226 25.21 -5.31 3.45
CA ARG A 226 24.92 -4.73 2.15
C ARG A 226 25.42 -3.28 2.00
N LYS A 227 26.01 -2.70 3.06
CA LYS A 227 26.45 -1.29 3.14
C LYS A 227 25.31 -0.27 3.08
N ILE A 228 24.09 -0.66 3.40
CA ILE A 228 22.99 0.28 3.60
C ILE A 228 23.23 1.04 4.89
N LYS A 229 23.27 2.37 4.81
CA LYS A 229 23.42 3.25 5.98
C LYS A 229 22.07 3.35 6.69
N MET A 230 22.08 3.29 8.03
CA MET A 230 20.86 3.37 8.85
C MET A 230 21.10 4.36 9.99
N LEU A 231 20.32 5.42 10.02
CA LEU A 231 20.32 6.46 11.05
C LEU A 231 19.02 6.32 11.86
N THR A 232 19.08 5.50 12.91
CA THR A 232 17.96 5.33 13.86
C THR A 232 18.03 6.36 14.98
N GLY A 233 16.88 6.69 15.60
CA GLY A 233 16.78 7.77 16.59
C GLY A 233 16.91 9.17 15.98
N HIS A 234 16.71 9.31 14.66
CA HIS A 234 16.80 10.60 13.97
C HIS A 234 15.44 10.97 13.38
N LYS A 235 14.97 12.16 13.70
CA LYS A 235 13.75 12.75 13.14
C LYS A 235 14.09 13.56 11.90
N VAL A 236 13.28 13.46 10.86
CA VAL A 236 13.36 14.35 9.69
C VAL A 236 12.57 15.61 9.99
N GLU A 237 13.23 16.75 9.94
CA GLU A 237 12.65 18.07 10.20
C GLU A 237 12.18 18.73 8.90
N ALA A 238 12.99 18.69 7.85
CA ALA A 238 12.69 19.28 6.56
C ALA A 238 13.22 18.46 5.40
N ILE A 239 12.54 18.58 4.25
CA ILE A 239 12.98 18.08 2.95
C ILE A 239 12.92 19.26 2.00
N GLU A 240 14.03 19.59 1.37
CA GLU A 240 14.15 20.68 0.41
C GLU A 240 14.63 20.13 -0.93
N THR A 241 13.90 20.44 -1.99
CA THR A 241 14.34 20.14 -3.35
C THR A 241 15.33 21.22 -3.81
N VAL A 242 16.50 20.81 -4.27
CA VAL A 242 17.53 21.71 -4.80
C VAL A 242 17.60 21.54 -6.31
N GLU A 243 17.50 22.65 -7.05
CA GLU A 243 17.59 22.64 -8.50
C GLU A 243 18.95 22.06 -8.94
N ASP A 244 18.93 21.12 -9.88
CA ASP A 244 20.10 20.38 -10.41
C ASP A 244 20.93 19.55 -9.41
N ALA A 245 20.59 19.56 -8.10
CA ALA A 245 21.39 18.90 -7.06
C ALA A 245 20.65 17.82 -6.24
N GLY A 246 19.36 17.54 -6.54
CA GLY A 246 18.60 16.52 -5.81
C GLY A 246 17.83 17.08 -4.59
N VAL A 247 18.03 16.50 -3.41
CA VAL A 247 17.33 16.86 -2.17
C VAL A 247 18.31 17.09 -1.03
N LYS A 248 17.96 18.05 -0.16
CA LYS A 248 18.58 18.27 1.16
C LYS A 248 17.58 17.90 2.23
N ILE A 249 18.00 17.07 3.17
CA ILE A 249 17.15 16.55 4.23
C ILE A 249 17.78 16.91 5.58
N THR A 250 17.13 17.77 6.32
CA THR A 250 17.54 18.12 7.67
C THR A 250 17.00 17.07 8.64
N ILE A 251 17.88 16.44 9.39
CA ILE A 251 17.57 15.46 10.43
C ILE A 251 18.08 15.92 11.79
N SER A 252 17.41 15.52 12.85
CA SER A 252 17.79 15.84 14.23
C SER A 252 17.87 14.60 15.11
N ALA A 253 18.79 14.60 16.08
CA ALA A 253 18.87 13.63 17.17
C ALA A 253 19.16 14.37 18.47
N GLY A 254 18.13 14.61 19.30
CA GLY A 254 18.19 15.56 20.41
C GLY A 254 18.44 16.98 19.89
N ASP A 255 19.48 17.65 20.39
CA ASP A 255 19.85 19.01 19.99
C ASP A 255 20.82 19.06 18.78
N GLU A 256 21.24 17.92 18.27
CA GLU A 256 22.15 17.86 17.13
C GLU A 256 21.37 17.78 15.81
N GLU A 257 21.67 18.72 14.91
CA GLU A 257 21.15 18.71 13.55
C GLU A 257 22.22 18.29 12.54
N LYS A 258 21.77 17.58 11.50
CA LYS A 258 22.62 17.15 10.41
C LYS A 258 21.86 17.26 9.08
N ILE A 259 22.56 17.64 8.03
CA ILE A 259 22.04 17.67 6.66
C ILE A 259 22.52 16.42 5.91
N LEU A 260 21.60 15.75 5.25
CA LEU A 260 21.86 14.69 4.29
C LEU A 260 21.55 15.22 2.90
N GLU A 261 22.38 14.86 1.93
CA GLU A 261 22.17 15.17 0.51
C GLU A 261 22.04 13.87 -0.27
N ALA A 262 21.09 13.82 -1.21
CA ALA A 262 20.88 12.69 -2.12
C ALA A 262 20.21 13.17 -3.41
N GLU A 263 20.23 12.32 -4.44
CA GLU A 263 19.52 12.60 -5.69
C GLU A 263 18.00 12.53 -5.49
N GLN A 264 17.53 11.58 -4.64
CA GLN A 264 16.10 11.42 -4.33
C GLN A 264 15.85 11.15 -2.85
N ALA A 265 14.61 11.40 -2.42
CA ALA A 265 14.06 10.97 -1.15
C ALA A 265 12.82 10.09 -1.34
N LEU A 266 12.68 9.04 -0.53
CA LEU A 266 11.46 8.22 -0.46
C LEU A 266 10.80 8.40 0.90
N VAL A 267 9.56 8.90 0.92
CA VAL A 267 8.75 9.02 2.12
C VAL A 267 7.98 7.72 2.37
N ALA A 268 8.34 7.00 3.44
CA ALA A 268 7.81 5.69 3.81
C ALA A 268 7.47 5.58 5.31
N ILE A 269 6.89 6.64 5.89
CA ILE A 269 6.64 6.80 7.34
C ILE A 269 5.32 6.19 7.82
N GLY A 270 4.56 5.55 6.93
CA GLY A 270 3.29 4.90 7.29
C GLY A 270 2.13 5.28 6.38
N PHE A 271 0.92 5.01 6.89
CA PHE A 271 -0.32 5.16 6.14
C PHE A 271 -1.35 5.97 6.92
N ARG A 272 -2.23 6.64 6.17
CA ARG A 272 -3.47 7.25 6.68
C ARG A 272 -4.67 6.53 6.07
N PRO A 273 -5.75 6.28 6.84
CA PRO A 273 -6.94 5.61 6.32
C PRO A 273 -7.69 6.47 5.29
N ASN A 274 -8.32 5.81 4.32
CA ASN A 274 -9.15 6.46 3.31
C ASN A 274 -10.62 6.49 3.80
N SER A 275 -10.87 7.11 4.94
CA SER A 275 -12.20 7.29 5.53
C SER A 275 -12.81 8.65 5.24
N GLN A 276 -11.98 9.67 4.98
CA GLN A 276 -12.42 11.04 4.74
C GLN A 276 -13.15 11.18 3.39
N LYS A 277 -14.14 12.08 3.33
CA LYS A 277 -14.95 12.40 2.13
C LYS A 277 -15.75 11.19 1.59
N THR A 278 -15.86 10.13 2.36
CA THR A 278 -16.62 8.92 2.00
C THR A 278 -18.08 8.97 2.45
N GLY A 279 -18.48 9.99 3.21
CA GLY A 279 -19.82 10.11 3.80
C GLY A 279 -20.04 9.23 5.03
N LEU A 280 -19.01 8.56 5.55
CA LEU A 280 -19.11 7.67 6.73
C LEU A 280 -19.56 8.42 7.98
N GLU A 281 -18.98 9.60 8.25
CA GLU A 281 -19.35 10.44 9.38
C GLU A 281 -20.78 10.99 9.23
N ASP A 282 -21.17 11.36 8.00
CA ASP A 282 -22.50 11.90 7.68
C ASP A 282 -23.62 10.89 8.00
N VAL A 283 -23.32 9.58 7.89
CA VAL A 283 -24.26 8.51 8.24
C VAL A 283 -24.07 7.95 9.66
N GLY A 284 -23.19 8.57 10.46
CA GLY A 284 -23.00 8.28 11.88
C GLY A 284 -22.03 7.14 12.19
N VAL A 285 -21.19 6.73 11.24
CA VAL A 285 -20.13 5.74 11.49
C VAL A 285 -19.03 6.36 12.36
N GLN A 286 -18.64 5.65 13.40
CA GLN A 286 -17.58 6.08 14.31
C GLN A 286 -16.19 5.92 13.68
N ILE A 287 -15.45 7.01 13.68
CA ILE A 287 -14.07 7.11 13.23
C ILE A 287 -13.22 7.55 14.42
N ASP A 288 -12.06 6.91 14.64
CA ASP A 288 -11.15 7.26 15.74
C ASP A 288 -10.37 8.54 15.44
N GLU A 289 -9.63 9.05 16.45
CA GLU A 289 -8.83 10.29 16.34
C GLU A 289 -7.74 10.22 15.24
N ARG A 290 -7.33 9.02 14.83
CA ARG A 290 -6.38 8.79 13.74
C ARG A 290 -7.05 8.60 12.38
N GLY A 291 -8.38 8.66 12.33
CA GLY A 291 -9.18 8.53 11.13
C GLY A 291 -9.58 7.09 10.77
N PHE A 292 -9.29 6.09 11.61
CA PHE A 292 -9.68 4.71 11.33
C PHE A 292 -11.14 4.43 11.71
N VAL A 293 -11.80 3.60 10.89
CA VAL A 293 -13.18 3.17 11.14
C VAL A 293 -13.22 2.15 12.27
N SER A 294 -13.97 2.44 13.32
CA SER A 294 -14.17 1.56 14.47
C SER A 294 -15.04 0.36 14.11
N ILE A 295 -14.59 -0.85 14.45
CA ILE A 295 -15.29 -2.12 14.17
C ILE A 295 -15.27 -3.05 15.38
N ASP A 296 -16.28 -3.92 15.44
CA ASP A 296 -16.29 -5.07 16.36
C ASP A 296 -15.50 -6.28 15.78
N GLU A 297 -15.47 -7.38 16.51
CA GLU A 297 -14.81 -8.63 16.10
C GLU A 297 -15.44 -9.30 14.88
N LYS A 298 -16.67 -8.89 14.52
CA LYS A 298 -17.41 -9.38 13.34
C LYS A 298 -17.30 -8.43 12.15
N MET A 299 -16.44 -7.43 12.22
CA MET A 299 -16.24 -6.37 11.21
C MET A 299 -17.43 -5.41 11.09
N ALA A 300 -18.38 -5.41 12.01
CA ALA A 300 -19.50 -4.49 12.02
C ALA A 300 -19.10 -3.13 12.60
N THR A 301 -19.57 -2.05 11.98
CA THR A 301 -19.49 -0.70 12.57
C THR A 301 -20.63 -0.51 13.59
N ASN A 302 -20.66 0.65 14.25
CA ASN A 302 -21.77 1.04 15.13
C ASN A 302 -23.09 1.28 14.37
N VAL A 303 -23.06 1.40 13.05
CA VAL A 303 -24.25 1.62 12.20
C VAL A 303 -24.71 0.29 11.60
N PRO A 304 -25.91 -0.22 11.94
CA PRO A 304 -26.42 -1.47 11.40
C PRO A 304 -26.51 -1.45 9.88
N GLY A 305 -25.96 -2.49 9.23
CA GLY A 305 -25.89 -2.60 7.76
C GLY A 305 -24.61 -2.02 7.15
N ILE A 306 -23.74 -1.38 7.95
CA ILE A 306 -22.43 -0.90 7.50
C ILE A 306 -21.32 -1.67 8.20
N TRP A 307 -20.41 -2.21 7.39
CA TRP A 307 -19.26 -3.01 7.77
C TRP A 307 -17.99 -2.33 7.29
N ALA A 308 -16.85 -2.53 7.96
CA ALA A 308 -15.56 -2.03 7.47
C ALA A 308 -14.47 -3.10 7.62
N ILE A 309 -13.58 -3.19 6.61
CA ILE A 309 -12.55 -4.21 6.53
C ILE A 309 -11.23 -3.66 5.97
N GLY A 310 -10.14 -4.34 6.27
CA GLY A 310 -8.81 -4.00 5.77
C GLY A 310 -8.24 -2.74 6.41
N ASP A 311 -7.35 -2.08 5.68
CA ASP A 311 -6.49 -1.02 6.23
C ASP A 311 -7.25 0.20 6.76
N VAL A 312 -8.46 0.47 6.25
CA VAL A 312 -9.32 1.56 6.74
C VAL A 312 -9.71 1.40 8.21
N THR A 313 -9.58 0.20 8.78
CA THR A 313 -9.91 -0.11 10.18
C THR A 313 -8.72 0.03 11.14
N GLY A 314 -7.50 0.25 10.63
CA GLY A 314 -6.30 0.39 11.46
C GLY A 314 -5.87 -0.86 12.22
N LYS A 315 -6.44 -2.02 11.91
CA LYS A 315 -5.99 -3.31 12.43
C LYS A 315 -4.67 -3.70 11.76
N LEU A 316 -4.36 -4.98 11.58
CA LEU A 316 -3.16 -5.38 10.84
C LEU A 316 -3.32 -5.05 9.35
N MET A 317 -2.53 -4.10 8.85
CA MET A 317 -2.56 -3.63 7.45
C MET A 317 -1.84 -4.61 6.52
N LEU A 318 -2.38 -5.84 6.43
CA LEU A 318 -1.85 -6.93 5.63
C LEU A 318 -2.93 -7.45 4.67
N ALA A 319 -2.56 -7.67 3.42
CA ALA A 319 -3.51 -8.06 2.37
C ALA A 319 -4.32 -9.31 2.72
N HIS A 320 -3.67 -10.34 3.28
CA HIS A 320 -4.35 -11.57 3.69
C HIS A 320 -5.24 -11.40 4.94
N VAL A 321 -4.91 -10.47 5.84
CA VAL A 321 -5.79 -10.09 6.95
C VAL A 321 -7.02 -9.39 6.42
N GLY A 322 -6.87 -8.42 5.52
CA GLY A 322 -8.00 -7.78 4.84
C GLY A 322 -8.89 -8.79 4.12
N SER A 323 -8.31 -9.80 3.45
CA SER A 323 -9.06 -10.88 2.81
C SER A 323 -9.85 -11.73 3.83
N ALA A 324 -9.25 -12.09 4.96
CA ALA A 324 -9.93 -12.83 6.03
C ALA A 324 -11.08 -12.01 6.63
N MET A 325 -10.87 -10.72 6.90
CA MET A 325 -11.90 -9.78 7.34
C MET A 325 -13.05 -9.70 6.32
N GLY A 326 -12.74 -9.70 5.02
CA GLY A 326 -13.73 -9.71 3.95
C GLY A 326 -14.62 -10.94 3.97
N ILE A 327 -14.05 -12.11 4.20
CA ILE A 327 -14.81 -13.37 4.35
C ILE A 327 -15.71 -13.30 5.59
N LEU A 328 -15.20 -12.83 6.73
CA LEU A 328 -15.96 -12.70 7.98
C LEU A 328 -17.12 -11.73 7.82
N ALA A 329 -16.90 -10.55 7.25
CA ALA A 329 -17.98 -9.60 6.98
C ALA A 329 -19.06 -10.21 6.09
N ALA A 330 -18.69 -10.90 5.00
CA ALA A 330 -19.60 -11.55 4.08
C ALA A 330 -20.45 -12.66 4.74
N ILE A 331 -19.93 -13.36 5.75
CA ILE A 331 -20.65 -14.34 6.54
C ILE A 331 -21.52 -13.65 7.60
N GLY A 332 -20.99 -12.63 8.27
CA GLY A 332 -21.62 -11.94 9.38
C GLY A 332 -22.99 -11.35 9.05
N TYR A 333 -23.11 -10.68 7.89
CA TYR A 333 -24.43 -10.14 7.49
C TYR A 333 -25.41 -11.24 7.01
N THR A 334 -24.92 -12.37 6.50
CA THR A 334 -25.81 -13.48 6.10
C THR A 334 -26.42 -14.19 7.32
N ALA A 335 -25.68 -14.26 8.44
CA ALA A 335 -26.12 -14.91 9.65
C ALA A 335 -27.15 -14.10 10.46
N ARG A 336 -27.35 -12.82 10.17
CA ARG A 336 -28.33 -11.94 10.88
C ARG A 336 -29.76 -12.04 10.34
N ARG A 337 -30.01 -12.88 9.34
CA ARG A 337 -31.37 -13.05 8.77
C ARG A 337 -31.93 -14.43 9.05
N PRO A 338 -33.13 -14.45 9.67
CA PRO A 338 -33.91 -15.69 9.70
C PRO A 338 -34.34 -16.13 8.31
#